data_122f7f31de25f98e20a7e21e20335a05
#
_entry.id   122f7f31de25f98e20a7e21e20335a05
#
_cell.length_a   1.000
_cell.length_b   1.000
_cell.length_c   1.000
_cell.angle_alpha   90.00
_cell.angle_beta   90.00
_cell.angle_gamma   90.00
#
_symmetry.space_group_name_H-M   'P 1'
#
loop_
_entity.id
_entity.type
_entity.pdbx_description
1 polymer ?
#
loop_
_entity_poly.entity_id
_entity_poly.type
_entity_poly.pdbx_seq_one_letter_code
_entity_poly.pdbx_strand_id
1 'polypeptide(L)'
;MYFSIVKNDKKAVVNIFSDIEQTEKSLPGEIRSMNVKEIHVHINSYGGEVAEGLAVYNALKDSKAKVITYCDGFAASIASVIFCAGEERVMQESSLLMIHNAWGFAQGNADEIIDYASTL
;
A
#
# COMPACT_ATOMS: atom_id res chain seq x y z
N MET A 1 -2.64 -2.93 13.72
CA MET A 1 -1.50 -2.74 12.78
C MET A 1 -1.76 -3.59 11.54
N TYR A 2 -1.59 -3.00 10.36
CA TYR A 2 -1.89 -3.68 9.10
C TYR A 2 -0.65 -4.29 8.43
N PHE A 3 0.50 -4.18 9.04
CA PHE A 3 1.73 -4.68 8.45
C PHE A 3 2.66 -5.28 9.50
N SER A 4 3.60 -6.08 9.01
CA SER A 4 4.74 -6.54 9.79
C SER A 4 6.00 -6.48 8.94
N ILE A 5 7.14 -6.36 9.57
CA ILE A 5 8.43 -6.26 8.89
C ILE A 5 9.42 -7.23 9.55
N VAL A 6 10.08 -8.02 8.72
CA VAL A 6 11.21 -8.85 9.12
C VAL A 6 12.38 -8.47 8.21
N LYS A 7 13.51 -8.13 8.78
CA LYS A 7 14.66 -7.71 7.96
C LYS A 7 15.99 -8.15 8.54
N ASN A 8 16.96 -8.28 7.65
CA ASN A 8 18.37 -8.36 7.98
C ASN A 8 19.10 -7.22 7.25
N ASP A 9 20.43 -7.27 7.18
CA ASP A 9 21.23 -6.22 6.54
C ASP A 9 21.14 -6.19 5.02
N LYS A 10 20.55 -7.20 4.37
CA LYS A 10 20.45 -7.29 2.92
C LYS A 10 19.03 -7.21 2.40
N LYS A 11 18.06 -7.69 3.15
CA LYS A 11 16.70 -7.92 2.68
C LYS A 11 15.69 -7.58 3.74
N ALA A 12 14.60 -6.94 3.32
CA ALA A 12 13.42 -6.72 4.16
C ALA A 12 12.23 -7.45 3.55
N VAL A 13 11.41 -8.05 4.39
CA VAL A 13 10.13 -8.62 4.01
C VAL A 13 9.05 -7.85 4.75
N VAL A 14 8.19 -7.18 3.99
CA VAL A 14 7.05 -6.43 4.48
C VAL A 14 5.80 -7.22 4.16
N ASN A 15 4.98 -7.50 5.16
CA ASN A 15 3.68 -8.13 4.96
C ASN A 15 2.59 -7.11 5.22
N ILE A 16 1.71 -6.89 4.25
CA ILE A 16 0.51 -6.06 4.38
C ILE A 16 -0.68 -7.04 4.36
N PHE A 17 -1.40 -7.15 5.46
CA PHE A 17 -2.34 -8.26 5.66
C PHE A 17 -3.70 -7.87 6.22
N SER A 18 -4.00 -6.58 6.32
CA SER A 18 -5.33 -6.12 6.75
C SER A 18 -5.64 -4.76 6.16
N ASP A 19 -6.69 -4.10 6.64
CA ASP A 19 -7.08 -2.80 6.12
C ASP A 19 -5.99 -1.77 6.35
N ILE A 20 -5.65 -1.05 5.29
CA ILE A 20 -4.61 -0.04 5.31
C ILE A 20 -5.14 1.19 6.02
N GLU A 21 -4.43 1.61 7.07
CA GLU A 21 -4.82 2.77 7.87
C GLU A 21 -3.58 3.39 8.51
N GLN A 22 -3.68 4.65 8.86
CA GLN A 22 -2.61 5.30 9.59
C GLN A 22 -2.50 4.67 10.98
N THR A 23 -1.31 4.24 11.34
CA THR A 23 -1.02 3.61 12.62
C THR A 23 0.08 4.38 13.34
N GLU A 24 0.22 4.13 14.64
CA GLU A 24 1.26 4.78 15.45
C GLU A 24 2.65 4.53 14.85
N LYS A 25 2.94 3.29 14.49
CA LYS A 25 4.14 2.96 13.74
C LYS A 25 3.88 3.17 12.25
N SER A 26 4.67 4.04 11.61
CA SER A 26 4.45 4.43 10.21
C SER A 26 5.16 3.47 9.26
N LEU A 27 4.42 2.78 8.42
CA LEU A 27 5.03 1.93 7.36
C LEU A 27 5.82 2.77 6.35
N PRO A 28 5.29 3.91 5.84
CA PRO A 28 6.10 4.75 4.95
C PRO A 28 7.42 5.18 5.61
N GLY A 29 7.38 5.57 6.88
CA GLY A 29 8.58 5.96 7.63
C GLY A 29 9.55 4.81 7.79
N GLU A 30 9.06 3.61 8.09
CA GLU A 30 9.90 2.42 8.19
C GLU A 30 10.58 2.10 6.86
N ILE A 31 9.86 2.17 5.75
CA ILE A 31 10.41 1.92 4.42
C ILE A 31 11.49 2.94 4.09
N ARG A 32 11.26 4.22 4.36
CA ARG A 32 12.22 5.28 4.04
C ARG A 32 13.51 5.17 4.87
N SER A 33 13.43 4.55 6.05
CA SER A 33 14.61 4.36 6.90
C SER A 33 15.36 3.06 6.63
N MET A 34 14.85 2.19 5.77
CA MET A 34 15.50 0.92 5.47
C MET A 34 16.79 1.13 4.68
N ASN A 35 17.84 0.41 5.10
CA ASN A 35 19.11 0.36 4.38
C ASN A 35 19.38 -1.10 3.98
N VAL A 36 18.61 -1.56 3.01
CA VAL A 36 18.68 -2.94 2.51
C VAL A 36 18.80 -2.93 1.00
N LYS A 37 19.20 -4.05 0.41
CA LYS A 37 19.33 -4.18 -1.04
C LYS A 37 18.02 -4.55 -1.72
N GLU A 38 17.16 -5.28 -1.02
CA GLU A 38 15.88 -5.73 -1.55
C GLU A 38 14.77 -5.52 -0.53
N ILE A 39 13.61 -5.13 -1.02
CA ILE A 39 12.38 -5.07 -0.22
C ILE A 39 11.35 -5.94 -0.92
N HIS A 40 10.88 -6.96 -0.22
CA HIS A 40 9.84 -7.86 -0.68
C HIS A 40 8.55 -7.51 0.06
N VAL A 41 7.52 -7.12 -0.69
CA VAL A 41 6.23 -6.69 -0.11
C VAL A 41 5.16 -7.71 -0.48
N HIS A 42 4.71 -8.46 0.50
CA HIS A 42 3.61 -9.42 0.34
C HIS A 42 2.30 -8.74 0.72
N ILE A 43 1.32 -8.83 -0.16
CA ILE A 43 0.06 -8.11 -0.02
C ILE A 43 -1.11 -9.09 0.00
N ASN A 44 -1.92 -8.98 1.04
CA ASN A 44 -3.22 -9.62 1.13
C ASN A 44 -4.15 -8.65 1.87
N SER A 45 -4.75 -7.71 1.13
CA SER A 45 -5.49 -6.60 1.72
C SER A 45 -6.62 -6.15 0.79
N TYR A 46 -7.76 -5.81 1.37
CA TYR A 46 -8.89 -5.21 0.66
C TYR A 46 -8.70 -3.72 0.41
N GLY A 47 -7.61 -3.11 0.89
CA GLY A 47 -7.35 -1.69 0.75
C GLY A 47 -7.59 -0.93 2.05
N GLY A 48 -8.05 0.30 1.93
CA GLY A 48 -8.30 1.16 3.08
C GLY A 48 -8.08 2.63 2.76
N GLU A 49 -7.37 3.33 3.62
CA GLU A 49 -7.13 4.77 3.46
C GLU A 49 -6.22 5.06 2.28
N VAL A 50 -6.72 5.91 1.38
CA VAL A 50 -5.98 6.29 0.17
C VAL A 50 -4.69 7.01 0.51
N ALA A 51 -4.73 7.95 1.46
CA ALA A 51 -3.56 8.73 1.83
C ALA A 51 -2.43 7.85 2.36
N GLU A 52 -2.74 6.91 3.23
CA GLU A 52 -1.74 5.97 3.76
C GLU A 52 -1.18 5.09 2.64
N GLY A 53 -2.05 4.56 1.79
CA GLY A 53 -1.63 3.70 0.68
C GLY A 53 -0.73 4.43 -0.32
N LEU A 54 -1.05 5.68 -0.64
CA LEU A 54 -0.20 6.50 -1.52
C LEU A 54 1.16 6.78 -0.87
N ALA A 55 1.19 7.03 0.44
CA ALA A 55 2.45 7.25 1.14
C ALA A 55 3.34 6.00 1.10
N VAL A 56 2.76 4.81 1.25
CA VAL A 56 3.48 3.54 1.11
C VAL A 56 4.01 3.38 -0.32
N TYR A 57 3.16 3.61 -1.30
CA TYR A 57 3.55 3.55 -2.72
C TYR A 57 4.74 4.44 -3.01
N ASN A 58 4.67 5.71 -2.59
CA ASN A 58 5.73 6.67 -2.84
C ASN A 58 7.03 6.29 -2.10
N ALA A 59 6.94 5.81 -0.87
CA ALA A 59 8.11 5.36 -0.12
C ALA A 59 8.81 4.21 -0.85
N LEU A 60 8.07 3.26 -1.40
CA LEU A 60 8.61 2.17 -2.19
C LEU A 60 9.23 2.66 -3.49
N LYS A 61 8.56 3.56 -4.21
CA LYS A 61 9.09 4.12 -5.46
C LYS A 61 10.36 4.93 -5.26
N ASP A 62 10.48 5.62 -4.13
CA ASP A 62 11.65 6.43 -3.82
C ASP A 62 12.83 5.60 -3.26
N SER A 63 12.58 4.35 -2.90
CA SER A 63 13.61 3.49 -2.33
C SER A 63 14.69 3.17 -3.36
N LYS A 64 15.94 3.11 -2.91
CA LYS A 64 17.07 2.65 -3.73
C LYS A 64 17.16 1.14 -3.79
N ALA A 65 16.46 0.44 -2.91
CA ALA A 65 16.41 -1.02 -2.90
C ALA A 65 15.63 -1.52 -4.12
N LYS A 66 15.90 -2.76 -4.51
CA LYS A 66 15.06 -3.46 -5.49
C LYS A 66 13.77 -3.87 -4.81
N VAL A 67 12.63 -3.39 -5.29
CA VAL A 67 11.32 -3.65 -4.72
C VAL A 67 10.62 -4.73 -5.55
N ILE A 68 10.19 -5.79 -4.87
CA ILE A 68 9.41 -6.87 -5.47
C ILE A 68 8.11 -6.97 -4.69
N THR A 69 6.98 -6.90 -5.39
CA THR A 69 5.66 -6.99 -4.77
C THR A 69 4.98 -8.29 -5.14
N TYR A 70 4.24 -8.86 -4.19
CA TYR A 70 3.56 -10.13 -4.32
C TYR A 70 2.09 -9.95 -3.94
N CYS A 71 1.19 -10.39 -4.82
CA CYS A 71 -0.22 -10.51 -4.46
C CYS A 71 -0.46 -11.93 -3.97
N ASP A 72 -0.55 -12.09 -2.65
CA ASP A 72 -0.66 -13.41 -2.02
C ASP A 72 -2.10 -13.90 -1.89
N GLY A 73 -3.05 -13.00 -2.00
CA GLY A 73 -4.48 -13.29 -1.95
C GLY A 73 -5.24 -12.19 -2.65
N PHE A 74 -5.59 -11.13 -1.92
CA PHE A 74 -6.18 -9.94 -2.51
C PHE A 74 -5.20 -8.78 -2.50
N ALA A 75 -5.18 -8.04 -3.62
CA ALA A 75 -4.64 -6.70 -3.66
C ALA A 75 -5.73 -5.82 -4.25
N ALA A 76 -6.58 -5.28 -3.39
CA ALA A 76 -7.78 -4.57 -3.82
C ALA A 76 -7.70 -3.09 -3.46
N SER A 77 -8.35 -2.25 -4.28
CA SER A 77 -8.45 -0.82 -4.04
C SER A 77 -7.04 -0.21 -3.92
N ILE A 78 -6.74 0.56 -2.87
CA ILE A 78 -5.44 1.21 -2.72
C ILE A 78 -4.29 0.18 -2.57
N ALA A 79 -4.58 -1.03 -2.12
CA ALA A 79 -3.58 -2.11 -2.07
C ALA A 79 -3.10 -2.50 -3.47
N SER A 80 -3.95 -2.35 -4.49
CA SER A 80 -3.55 -2.60 -5.89
C SER A 80 -2.53 -1.57 -6.37
N VAL A 81 -2.63 -0.34 -5.90
CA VAL A 81 -1.67 0.72 -6.21
C VAL A 81 -0.32 0.40 -5.58
N ILE A 82 -0.31 -0.04 -4.32
CA ILE A 82 0.94 -0.46 -3.65
C ILE A 82 1.59 -1.62 -4.42
N PHE A 83 0.80 -2.58 -4.88
CA PHE A 83 1.30 -3.69 -5.68
C PHE A 83 2.05 -3.18 -6.93
N CYS A 84 1.56 -2.12 -7.54
CA CYS A 84 2.19 -1.54 -8.73
C CYS A 84 3.53 -0.83 -8.47
N ALA A 85 3.92 -0.64 -7.20
CA ALA A 85 5.22 -0.04 -6.87
C ALA A 85 6.40 -0.99 -7.13
N GLY A 86 6.17 -2.28 -7.27
CA GLY A 86 7.24 -3.25 -7.49
C GLY A 86 7.87 -3.13 -8.86
N GLU A 87 9.20 -3.23 -8.92
CA GLU A 87 9.93 -3.41 -10.18
C GLU A 87 9.58 -4.78 -10.78
N GLU A 88 9.47 -5.77 -9.93
CA GLU A 88 8.90 -7.08 -10.24
C GLU A 88 7.61 -7.24 -9.46
N ARG A 89 6.59 -7.77 -10.11
CA ARG A 89 5.27 -7.96 -9.54
C ARG A 89 4.84 -9.39 -9.76
N VAL A 90 4.58 -10.10 -8.67
CA VAL A 90 4.28 -11.52 -8.67
C VAL A 90 2.83 -11.71 -8.26
N MET A 91 2.01 -12.28 -9.16
CA MET A 91 0.65 -12.72 -8.83
C MET A 91 0.69 -14.19 -8.53
N GLN A 92 0.25 -14.57 -7.33
CA GLN A 92 0.04 -15.99 -7.05
C GLN A 92 -1.07 -16.53 -7.94
N GLU A 93 -1.03 -17.81 -8.25
CA GLU A 93 -2.01 -18.43 -9.14
C GLU A 93 -3.44 -18.25 -8.62
N SER A 94 -3.64 -18.38 -7.31
CA SER A 94 -4.94 -18.18 -6.67
C SER A 94 -4.98 -16.83 -5.97
N SER A 95 -4.90 -15.75 -6.74
CA SER A 95 -4.95 -14.40 -6.21
C SER A 95 -5.78 -13.49 -7.10
N LEU A 96 -6.23 -12.37 -6.54
CA LEU A 96 -7.07 -11.39 -7.21
C LEU A 96 -6.52 -9.98 -7.03
N LEU A 97 -6.47 -9.24 -8.13
CA LEU A 97 -6.19 -7.81 -8.16
C LEU A 97 -7.51 -7.09 -8.50
N MET A 98 -7.94 -6.16 -7.66
CA MET A 98 -9.20 -5.46 -7.89
C MET A 98 -8.98 -3.95 -7.87
N ILE A 99 -9.45 -3.32 -8.95
CA ILE A 99 -9.37 -1.86 -9.13
C ILE A 99 -10.81 -1.34 -9.27
N HIS A 100 -11.10 -0.24 -8.60
CA HIS A 100 -12.39 0.42 -8.71
C HIS A 100 -12.22 1.92 -8.54
N ASN A 101 -13.27 2.68 -8.90
CA ASN A 101 -13.28 4.12 -8.67
C ASN A 101 -13.29 4.40 -7.16
N ALA A 102 -12.67 5.50 -6.78
CA ALA A 102 -12.68 5.93 -5.38
C ALA A 102 -14.11 6.25 -4.92
N TRP A 103 -14.38 5.99 -3.66
CA TRP A 103 -15.66 6.31 -3.04
C TRP A 103 -15.42 6.79 -1.61
N GLY A 104 -16.42 7.43 -1.06
CA GLY A 104 -16.30 7.93 0.31
C GLY A 104 -17.63 8.45 0.83
N PHE A 105 -17.58 9.03 2.01
CA PHE A 105 -18.72 9.64 2.66
C PHE A 105 -18.45 11.12 2.86
N ALA A 106 -19.46 11.96 2.63
CA ALA A 106 -19.36 13.40 2.85
C ALA A 106 -20.54 13.88 3.68
N GLN A 107 -20.28 14.84 4.56
CA GLN A 107 -21.28 15.52 5.36
C GLN A 107 -20.96 17.00 5.36
N GLY A 108 -21.98 17.82 5.07
CA GLY A 108 -21.79 19.26 5.00
C GLY A 108 -22.89 19.92 4.20
N ASN A 109 -22.69 21.18 3.82
CA ASN A 109 -23.59 21.88 2.91
C ASN A 109 -23.31 21.47 1.45
N ALA A 110 -24.12 21.99 0.52
CA ALA A 110 -24.01 21.59 -0.89
C ALA A 110 -22.62 21.85 -1.48
N ASP A 111 -22.05 23.02 -1.21
CA ASP A 111 -20.72 23.36 -1.75
C ASP A 111 -19.64 22.47 -1.17
N GLU A 112 -19.68 22.19 0.11
CA GLU A 112 -18.72 21.28 0.76
C GLU A 112 -18.80 19.87 0.20
N ILE A 113 -20.01 19.37 -0.03
CA ILE A 113 -20.21 18.02 -0.60
C ILE A 113 -19.72 17.96 -2.04
N ILE A 114 -20.00 18.99 -2.84
CA ILE A 114 -19.53 19.08 -4.23
C ILE A 114 -18.00 19.11 -4.26
N ASP A 115 -17.37 19.90 -3.40
CA ASP A 115 -15.92 19.97 -3.30
C ASP A 115 -15.32 18.62 -2.95
N TYR A 116 -15.91 17.92 -1.97
CA TYR A 116 -15.46 16.58 -1.61
C TYR A 116 -15.59 15.62 -2.79
N ALA A 117 -16.75 15.61 -3.45
CA ALA A 117 -16.98 14.74 -4.60
C ALA A 117 -15.94 14.95 -5.70
N SER A 118 -15.49 16.18 -5.92
CA SER A 118 -14.50 16.48 -6.95
C SER A 118 -13.11 15.94 -6.63
N THR A 119 -12.85 15.55 -5.38
CA THR A 119 -11.56 14.95 -4.97
C THR A 119 -11.50 13.45 -5.21
N LEU A 120 -12.60 12.81 -5.48
CA LEU A 120 -12.67 11.34 -5.65
C LEU A 120 -12.21 10.89 -7.08
#